data_a41f31ab6ba0ccad7529d579c7f1661d
#
_entry.id   a41f31ab6ba0ccad7529d579c7f1661d
#
_cell.length_a   1.000
_cell.length_b   1.000
_cell.length_c   1.000
_cell.angle_alpha   90.00
_cell.angle_beta   90.00
_cell.angle_gamma   90.00
#
_symmetry.space_group_name_H-M   'P 1'
#
loop_
_entity.id
_entity.type
_entity.pdbx_description
1 polymer ?
#
loop_
_entity_poly.entity_id
_entity_poly.type
_entity_poly.pdbx_seq_one_letter_code
_entity_poly.pdbx_strand_id
1 'polypeptide(L)'
;MKNKILIATAISSLLLLSACETASQKVVTGTTASGSTSSASASSSVDKKKSLFAAAKQTAADKLIAVGDRVLFDYDSASLDTSAKILLDAQSRFLRSNTDLNFIIEGHCDERGTREYNLALGEQRATAVRDYLVIQGIDPDRIKVISYGKEKPAVVGSNTMAWSKNRRAVTIID
;
A
#
# COMPACT_ATOMS: atom_id res chain seq x y z
N MET A 1 -10.12 36.13 31.62
CA MET A 1 -10.96 36.94 30.71
C MET A 1 -11.52 36.00 29.64
N LYS A 2 -12.83 35.96 29.55
CA LYS A 2 -13.59 35.00 28.73
C LYS A 2 -13.77 35.57 27.33
N ASN A 3 -13.45 34.86 26.27
CA ASN A 3 -13.98 35.15 24.95
C ASN A 3 -14.60 33.91 24.35
N LYS A 4 -15.93 33.89 24.44
CA LYS A 4 -16.82 33.00 23.71
C LYS A 4 -17.02 33.58 22.31
N ILE A 5 -16.73 32.87 21.28
CA ILE A 5 -17.20 33.17 19.92
C ILE A 5 -18.15 32.05 19.50
N LEU A 6 -19.43 32.40 19.52
CA LEU A 6 -20.51 31.67 18.88
C LEU A 6 -20.49 32.02 17.38
N ILE A 7 -20.46 31.04 16.52
CA ILE A 7 -20.81 31.23 15.11
C ILE A 7 -21.89 30.20 14.79
N ALA A 8 -23.00 30.79 14.38
CA ALA A 8 -24.26 30.13 14.07
C ALA A 8 -24.28 29.55 12.67
N THR A 9 -24.94 28.43 12.58
CA THR A 9 -25.56 27.69 11.48
C THR A 9 -26.05 28.47 10.28
N ALA A 10 -25.81 27.96 9.08
CA ALA A 10 -26.73 28.12 7.95
C ALA A 10 -26.79 26.78 7.17
N ILE A 11 -27.95 26.15 7.30
CA ILE A 11 -28.41 24.99 6.53
C ILE A 11 -28.90 25.52 5.18
N SER A 12 -28.42 24.98 4.08
CA SER A 12 -29.10 25.13 2.80
C SER A 12 -29.13 23.80 2.06
N SER A 13 -30.32 23.20 2.10
CA SER A 13 -30.70 22.02 1.30
C SER A 13 -30.94 22.45 -0.15
N LEU A 14 -30.34 21.72 -1.10
CA LEU A 14 -30.83 21.75 -2.48
C LEU A 14 -30.82 20.34 -3.07
N LEU A 15 -31.98 19.73 -3.11
CA LEU A 15 -32.35 18.53 -3.85
C LEU A 15 -32.44 18.87 -5.34
N LEU A 16 -31.71 18.19 -6.18
CA LEU A 16 -32.02 18.06 -7.59
C LEU A 16 -32.04 16.59 -7.99
N LEU A 17 -33.25 16.08 -8.17
CA LEU A 17 -33.53 14.86 -8.93
C LEU A 17 -33.29 15.19 -10.42
N SER A 18 -32.57 14.33 -11.12
CA SER A 18 -32.63 14.25 -12.56
C SER A 18 -32.72 12.81 -13.03
N ALA A 19 -33.69 12.58 -13.89
CA ALA A 19 -34.28 11.33 -14.32
C ALA A 19 -33.37 10.51 -15.27
N CYS A 20 -33.58 9.21 -15.22
CA CYS A 20 -33.21 8.23 -16.26
C CYS A 20 -33.86 8.54 -17.59
N GLU A 21 -33.14 8.42 -18.69
CA GLU A 21 -33.73 8.22 -20.00
C GLU A 21 -33.03 7.08 -20.74
N THR A 22 -33.80 6.03 -20.94
CA THR A 22 -33.51 4.83 -21.70
C THR A 22 -33.85 5.09 -23.17
N ALA A 23 -32.91 4.92 -24.06
CA ALA A 23 -33.21 4.93 -25.49
C ALA A 23 -32.75 3.66 -26.18
N SER A 24 -33.72 3.05 -26.78
CA SER A 24 -33.83 1.78 -27.52
C SER A 24 -32.87 1.62 -28.69
N GLN A 25 -32.62 0.35 -28.97
CA GLN A 25 -32.00 -0.24 -30.16
C GLN A 25 -32.61 0.21 -31.48
N LYS A 26 -31.76 0.32 -32.51
CA LYS A 26 -32.17 0.11 -33.89
C LYS A 26 -31.11 -0.69 -34.64
N VAL A 27 -31.50 -1.91 -34.95
CA VAL A 27 -30.84 -2.83 -35.91
C VAL A 27 -31.04 -2.30 -37.32
N VAL A 28 -29.97 -2.16 -38.10
CA VAL A 28 -30.06 -2.10 -39.57
C VAL A 28 -28.93 -2.95 -40.15
N THR A 29 -29.34 -3.96 -40.86
CA THR A 29 -28.55 -4.87 -41.72
C THR A 29 -28.22 -4.16 -43.03
N GLY A 30 -26.99 -4.32 -43.54
CA GLY A 30 -26.62 -3.83 -44.87
C GLY A 30 -25.13 -3.99 -45.19
N THR A 31 -24.75 -5.10 -45.73
CA THR A 31 -23.91 -5.55 -46.87
C THR A 31 -22.73 -4.65 -47.35
N THR A 32 -21.55 -5.28 -47.31
CA THR A 32 -20.36 -5.24 -48.22
C THR A 32 -19.82 -3.90 -48.73
N ALA A 33 -18.54 -3.62 -48.38
CA ALA A 33 -17.48 -3.37 -49.36
C ALA A 33 -16.08 -3.31 -48.69
N SER A 34 -15.14 -3.92 -49.34
CA SER A 34 -13.72 -4.03 -49.15
C SER A 34 -13.03 -2.67 -48.92
N GLY A 35 -12.13 -2.60 -47.96
CA GLY A 35 -11.24 -1.44 -47.73
C GLY A 35 -10.16 -1.79 -46.72
N SER A 36 -9.06 -2.39 -47.19
CA SER A 36 -7.82 -2.55 -46.42
C SER A 36 -7.24 -1.18 -46.13
N THR A 37 -7.14 -0.83 -44.83
CA THR A 37 -6.17 0.17 -44.38
C THR A 37 -5.67 -0.18 -43.01
N SER A 38 -4.39 -0.44 -42.94
CA SER A 38 -3.48 -0.58 -41.83
C SER A 38 -3.89 0.16 -40.52
N SER A 39 -4.19 -0.58 -39.46
CA SER A 39 -4.17 -0.10 -38.09
C SER A 39 -3.27 -0.99 -37.23
N ALA A 40 -1.98 -0.91 -37.49
CA ALA A 40 -0.93 -1.50 -36.67
C ALA A 40 0.01 -0.38 -36.22
N SER A 41 -0.29 0.30 -35.09
CA SER A 41 0.71 1.13 -34.39
C SER A 41 0.33 1.56 -32.96
N ALA A 42 -0.80 1.13 -32.38
CA ALA A 42 -1.17 1.60 -31.04
C ALA A 42 -0.85 0.61 -29.90
N SER A 43 -0.57 -0.67 -30.18
CA SER A 43 -0.35 -1.66 -29.11
C SER A 43 1.11 -1.70 -28.63
N SER A 44 2.08 -1.40 -29.48
CA SER A 44 3.50 -1.50 -29.12
C SER A 44 3.99 -0.44 -28.11
N SER A 45 3.35 0.71 -28.05
CA SER A 45 3.74 1.79 -27.12
C SER A 45 3.26 1.56 -25.69
N VAL A 46 2.09 0.90 -25.51
CA VAL A 46 1.53 0.59 -24.21
C VAL A 46 2.32 -0.53 -23.55
N ASP A 47 2.66 -1.57 -24.31
CA ASP A 47 3.43 -2.70 -23.79
C ASP A 47 4.86 -2.29 -23.40
N LYS A 48 5.50 -1.43 -24.18
CA LYS A 48 6.83 -0.88 -23.87
C LYS A 48 6.80 -0.01 -22.62
N LYS A 49 5.77 0.83 -22.44
CA LYS A 49 5.59 1.66 -21.23
C LYS A 49 5.35 0.81 -20.00
N LYS A 50 4.52 -0.24 -20.10
CA LYS A 50 4.26 -1.19 -19.02
C LYS A 50 5.51 -1.97 -18.63
N SER A 51 6.31 -2.41 -19.59
CA SER A 51 7.59 -3.11 -19.38
C SER A 51 8.62 -2.21 -18.69
N LEU A 52 8.75 -0.95 -19.12
CA LEU A 52 9.66 0.03 -18.50
C LEU A 52 9.24 0.36 -17.05
N PHE A 53 7.94 0.49 -16.80
CA PHE A 53 7.43 0.74 -15.45
C PHE A 53 7.67 -0.46 -14.53
N ALA A 54 7.45 -1.67 -15.01
CA ALA A 54 7.74 -2.89 -14.25
C ALA A 54 9.24 -3.03 -13.94
N ALA A 55 10.12 -2.72 -14.89
CA ALA A 55 11.57 -2.73 -14.67
C ALA A 55 12.01 -1.65 -13.66
N ALA A 56 11.44 -0.45 -13.73
CA ALA A 56 11.71 0.61 -12.77
C ALA A 56 11.24 0.25 -11.36
N LYS A 57 10.08 -0.39 -11.22
CA LYS A 57 9.54 -0.90 -9.95
C LYS A 57 10.46 -1.98 -9.36
N GLN A 58 10.94 -2.93 -10.15
CA GLN A 58 11.89 -3.95 -9.71
C GLN A 58 13.19 -3.34 -9.20
N THR A 59 13.75 -2.38 -9.92
CA THR A 59 14.96 -1.66 -9.49
C THR A 59 14.75 -0.88 -8.18
N ALA A 60 13.56 -0.30 -7.98
CA ALA A 60 13.22 0.41 -6.75
C ALA A 60 13.06 -0.57 -5.56
N ALA A 61 12.48 -1.75 -5.79
CA ALA A 61 12.37 -2.80 -4.78
C ALA A 61 13.75 -3.29 -4.34
N ASP A 62 14.68 -3.53 -5.27
CA ASP A 62 16.05 -3.94 -4.96
C ASP A 62 16.78 -2.88 -4.12
N LYS A 63 16.59 -1.59 -4.42
CA LYS A 63 17.14 -0.48 -3.64
C LYS A 63 16.53 -0.40 -2.24
N LEU A 64 15.23 -0.62 -2.10
CA LEU A 64 14.56 -0.64 -0.79
C LEU A 64 15.10 -1.79 0.08
N ILE A 65 15.30 -2.98 -0.51
CA ILE A 65 15.92 -4.12 0.18
C ILE A 65 17.35 -3.77 0.63
N ALA A 66 18.12 -3.07 -0.20
CA ALA A 66 19.49 -2.65 0.14
C ALA A 66 19.54 -1.60 1.27
N VAL A 67 18.54 -0.72 1.36
CA VAL A 67 18.35 0.22 2.49
C VAL A 67 17.96 -0.52 3.76
N GLY A 68 17.23 -1.64 3.62
CA GLY A 68 16.62 -2.44 4.67
C GLY A 68 15.09 -2.31 4.61
N ASP A 69 14.45 -3.38 4.20
CA ASP A 69 12.99 -3.43 3.96
C ASP A 69 12.19 -3.87 5.19
N ARG A 70 12.86 -4.36 6.26
CA ARG A 70 12.20 -5.01 7.39
C ARG A 70 12.62 -4.49 8.74
N VAL A 71 11.64 -4.28 9.60
CA VAL A 71 11.77 -3.91 11.01
C VAL A 71 11.46 -5.13 11.86
N LEU A 72 12.28 -5.41 12.87
CA LEU A 72 12.07 -6.49 13.83
C LEU A 72 11.41 -5.97 15.11
N PHE A 73 10.71 -6.87 15.80
CA PHE A 73 9.97 -6.55 17.03
C PHE A 73 10.29 -7.54 18.15
N ASP A 74 10.19 -7.07 19.37
CA ASP A 74 10.23 -7.91 20.55
C ASP A 74 9.02 -8.82 20.65
N TYR A 75 9.12 -9.80 21.56
CA TYR A 75 8.01 -10.69 21.86
C TYR A 75 6.82 -9.89 22.39
N ASP A 76 5.66 -10.19 21.83
CA ASP A 76 4.38 -9.58 22.23
C ASP A 76 4.38 -8.05 22.21
N SER A 77 5.11 -7.45 21.27
CA SER A 77 5.28 -6.01 21.16
C SER A 77 5.12 -5.53 19.71
N ALA A 78 4.57 -4.32 19.57
CA ALA A 78 4.55 -3.53 18.35
C ALA A 78 5.35 -2.21 18.51
N SER A 79 6.13 -2.07 19.58
CA SER A 79 6.93 -0.88 19.84
C SER A 79 8.17 -0.84 18.94
N LEU A 80 8.45 0.32 18.37
CA LEU A 80 9.65 0.57 17.59
C LEU A 80 10.80 0.94 18.51
N ASP A 81 11.84 0.13 18.52
CA ASP A 81 13.09 0.41 19.23
C ASP A 81 13.95 1.46 18.48
N THR A 82 15.11 1.80 19.02
CA THR A 82 16.02 2.79 18.42
C THR A 82 16.56 2.29 17.07
N SER A 83 16.85 1.01 16.93
CA SER A 83 17.38 0.44 15.70
C SER A 83 16.32 0.43 14.58
N ALA A 84 15.08 0.10 14.93
CA ALA A 84 13.93 0.21 14.03
C ALA A 84 13.73 1.64 13.52
N LYS A 85 13.80 2.63 14.40
CA LYS A 85 13.65 4.05 14.04
C LYS A 85 14.76 4.53 13.10
N ILE A 86 16.02 4.19 13.36
CA ILE A 86 17.15 4.50 12.46
C ILE A 86 16.93 3.89 11.07
N LEU A 87 16.46 2.66 11.00
CA LEU A 87 16.14 2.00 9.74
C LEU A 87 14.99 2.70 9.01
N LEU A 88 13.92 3.04 9.73
CA LEU A 88 12.76 3.74 9.17
C LEU A 88 13.11 5.16 8.71
N ASP A 89 14.06 5.84 9.35
CA ASP A 89 14.60 7.12 8.85
C ASP A 89 15.32 6.94 7.50
N ALA A 90 16.06 5.85 7.32
CA ALA A 90 16.67 5.54 6.04
C ALA A 90 15.62 5.19 4.97
N GLN A 91 14.63 4.37 5.32
CA GLN A 91 13.50 4.08 4.44
C GLN A 91 12.73 5.35 4.05
N SER A 92 12.42 6.23 5.01
CA SER A 92 11.67 7.45 4.74
C SER A 92 12.40 8.37 3.73
N ARG A 93 13.73 8.48 3.81
CA ARG A 93 14.52 9.21 2.80
C ARG A 93 14.38 8.60 1.41
N PHE A 94 14.48 7.28 1.31
CA PHE A 94 14.28 6.57 0.05
C PHE A 94 12.87 6.76 -0.51
N LEU A 95 11.84 6.61 0.34
CA LEU A 95 10.43 6.71 -0.07
C LEU A 95 10.04 8.14 -0.49
N ARG A 96 10.65 9.17 0.12
CA ARG A 96 10.48 10.57 -0.31
C ARG A 96 11.12 10.86 -1.66
N SER A 97 12.23 10.19 -1.98
CA SER A 97 12.89 10.33 -3.29
C SER A 97 12.16 9.60 -4.42
N ASN A 98 11.17 8.75 -4.12
CA ASN A 98 10.41 7.95 -5.08
C ASN A 98 8.91 8.19 -4.88
N THR A 99 8.45 9.38 -5.25
CA THR A 99 7.09 9.86 -5.00
C THR A 99 6.00 9.11 -5.76
N ASP A 100 6.35 8.48 -6.88
CA ASP A 100 5.41 7.78 -7.78
C ASP A 100 5.08 6.36 -7.32
N LEU A 101 5.75 5.88 -6.25
CA LEU A 101 5.59 4.53 -5.76
C LEU A 101 4.61 4.47 -4.59
N ASN A 102 3.74 3.48 -4.63
CA ASN A 102 2.93 3.06 -3.49
C ASN A 102 3.58 1.86 -2.82
N PHE A 103 3.29 1.65 -1.53
CA PHE A 103 3.86 0.54 -0.77
C PHE A 103 2.83 -0.13 0.12
N ILE A 104 3.15 -1.35 0.44
CA ILE A 104 2.42 -2.15 1.40
C ILE A 104 3.34 -2.42 2.58
N ILE A 105 2.84 -2.25 3.79
CA ILE A 105 3.53 -2.67 5.01
C ILE A 105 2.86 -3.95 5.50
N GLU A 106 3.60 -5.04 5.43
CA GLU A 106 3.15 -6.35 5.87
C GLU A 106 3.57 -6.60 7.32
N GLY A 107 2.61 -6.94 8.19
CA GLY A 107 2.86 -7.28 9.58
C GLY A 107 2.85 -8.80 9.81
N HIS A 108 3.85 -9.28 10.56
CA HIS A 108 4.06 -10.70 10.82
C HIS A 108 4.37 -10.98 12.28
N CYS A 109 4.03 -12.20 12.71
CA CYS A 109 4.28 -12.70 14.04
C CYS A 109 5.01 -14.04 14.00
N ASP A 110 5.52 -14.49 15.14
CA ASP A 110 5.98 -15.86 15.32
C ASP A 110 4.79 -16.83 15.51
N GLU A 111 5.05 -18.11 15.55
CA GLU A 111 4.01 -19.16 15.56
C GLU A 111 3.19 -19.24 16.85
N ARG A 112 3.64 -18.64 17.97
CA ARG A 112 3.01 -18.74 19.28
C ARG A 112 1.74 -17.91 19.37
N GLY A 113 0.75 -18.40 20.13
CA GLY A 113 -0.54 -17.74 20.30
C GLY A 113 -1.59 -18.14 19.26
N THR A 114 -2.80 -17.62 19.41
CA THR A 114 -3.91 -17.90 18.49
C THR A 114 -3.74 -17.17 17.15
N ARG A 115 -4.47 -17.60 16.15
CA ARG A 115 -4.44 -16.98 14.82
C ARG A 115 -4.97 -15.55 14.86
N GLU A 116 -6.08 -15.36 15.52
CA GLU A 116 -6.77 -14.07 15.66
C GLU A 116 -5.89 -13.05 16.40
N TYR A 117 -5.29 -13.46 17.50
CA TYR A 117 -4.35 -12.63 18.26
C TYR A 117 -3.17 -12.18 17.40
N ASN A 118 -2.53 -13.11 16.69
CA ASN A 118 -1.39 -12.80 15.85
C ASN A 118 -1.76 -11.92 14.64
N LEU A 119 -2.97 -12.07 14.11
CA LEU A 119 -3.47 -11.20 13.05
C LEU A 119 -3.57 -9.74 13.54
N ALA A 120 -4.16 -9.54 14.72
CA ALA A 120 -4.27 -8.22 15.35
C ALA A 120 -2.88 -7.64 15.71
N LEU A 121 -1.96 -8.45 16.30
CA LEU A 121 -0.61 -8.01 16.64
C LEU A 121 0.21 -7.66 15.39
N GLY A 122 0.06 -8.43 14.31
CA GLY A 122 0.70 -8.12 13.02
C GLY A 122 0.20 -6.80 12.44
N GLU A 123 -1.09 -6.53 12.53
CA GLU A 123 -1.67 -5.25 12.11
C GLU A 123 -1.13 -4.08 12.95
N GLN A 124 -1.03 -4.23 14.27
CA GLN A 124 -0.44 -3.22 15.14
C GLN A 124 1.01 -2.91 14.77
N ARG A 125 1.82 -3.92 14.45
CA ARG A 125 3.21 -3.75 13.99
C ARG A 125 3.30 -2.98 12.68
N ALA A 126 2.50 -3.37 11.70
CA ALA A 126 2.46 -2.69 10.41
C ALA A 126 1.95 -1.25 10.54
N THR A 127 0.95 -1.01 11.39
CA THR A 127 0.43 0.32 11.71
C THR A 127 1.49 1.19 12.40
N ALA A 128 2.27 0.66 13.36
CA ALA A 128 3.33 1.40 14.02
C ALA A 128 4.41 1.87 13.03
N VAL A 129 4.76 1.04 12.03
CA VAL A 129 5.68 1.42 10.95
C VAL A 129 5.06 2.48 10.05
N ARG A 130 3.80 2.31 9.62
CA ARG A 130 3.08 3.30 8.82
C ARG A 130 3.05 4.66 9.52
N ASP A 131 2.63 4.70 10.78
CA ASP A 131 2.48 5.94 11.52
C ASP A 131 3.82 6.67 11.68
N TYR A 132 4.90 5.91 11.90
CA TYR A 132 6.25 6.49 11.92
C TYR A 132 6.63 7.11 10.56
N LEU A 133 6.39 6.41 9.45
CA LEU A 133 6.68 6.92 8.11
C LEU A 133 5.84 8.16 7.77
N VAL A 134 4.57 8.20 8.20
CA VAL A 134 3.69 9.39 8.05
C VAL A 134 4.25 10.58 8.83
N ILE A 135 4.70 10.38 10.08
CA ILE A 135 5.39 11.42 10.87
C ILE A 135 6.65 11.92 10.15
N GLN A 136 7.36 11.04 9.43
CA GLN A 136 8.52 11.40 8.62
C GLN A 136 8.17 12.06 7.27
N GLY A 137 6.88 12.35 7.03
CA GLY A 137 6.41 13.10 5.86
C GLY A 137 6.08 12.25 4.63
N ILE A 138 5.81 10.96 4.81
CA ILE A 138 5.26 10.11 3.74
C ILE A 138 3.73 10.27 3.73
N ASP A 139 3.16 10.45 2.52
CA ASP A 139 1.73 10.55 2.32
C ASP A 139 1.03 9.24 2.73
N PRO A 140 0.06 9.26 3.65
CA PRO A 140 -0.67 8.07 4.08
C PRO A 140 -1.42 7.36 2.94
N ASP A 141 -1.86 8.07 1.91
CA ASP A 141 -2.57 7.50 0.75
C ASP A 141 -1.67 6.58 -0.10
N ARG A 142 -0.36 6.69 0.07
CA ARG A 142 0.64 5.83 -0.57
C ARG A 142 0.89 4.53 0.19
N ILE A 143 0.34 4.37 1.40
CA ILE A 143 0.70 3.28 2.31
C ILE A 143 -0.52 2.40 2.58
N LYS A 144 -0.45 1.14 2.20
CA LYS A 144 -1.40 0.10 2.62
C LYS A 144 -0.82 -0.71 3.76
N VAL A 145 -1.66 -1.16 4.68
CA VAL A 145 -1.29 -2.06 5.78
C VAL A 145 -1.98 -3.39 5.58
N ILE A 146 -1.22 -4.48 5.71
CA ILE A 146 -1.73 -5.85 5.65
C ILE A 146 -1.10 -6.66 6.78
N SER A 147 -1.91 -7.41 7.52
CA SER A 147 -1.41 -8.38 8.49
C SER A 147 -1.55 -9.79 7.95
N TYR A 148 -0.48 -10.55 8.05
CA TYR A 148 -0.46 -12.00 7.85
C TYR A 148 -0.39 -12.78 9.17
N GLY A 149 -0.28 -12.07 10.30
CA GLY A 149 -0.12 -12.73 11.58
C GLY A 149 1.02 -13.75 11.52
N LYS A 150 0.74 -15.00 11.88
CA LYS A 150 1.71 -16.11 11.83
C LYS A 150 1.70 -16.95 10.53
N GLU A 151 0.84 -16.60 9.57
CA GLU A 151 0.57 -17.44 8.38
C GLU A 151 1.70 -17.42 7.34
N LYS A 152 2.56 -16.38 7.36
CA LYS A 152 3.69 -16.26 6.42
C LYS A 152 5.02 -16.13 7.18
N PRO A 153 5.57 -17.22 7.74
CA PRO A 153 6.85 -17.17 8.41
C PRO A 153 7.99 -16.91 7.41
N ALA A 154 8.96 -16.08 7.80
CA ALA A 154 10.19 -15.88 7.04
C ALA A 154 11.17 -17.06 7.24
N VAL A 155 11.14 -17.64 8.43
CA VAL A 155 11.95 -18.80 8.79
C VAL A 155 11.05 -19.81 9.47
N VAL A 156 11.02 -21.03 8.92
CA VAL A 156 10.31 -22.15 9.52
C VAL A 156 11.16 -22.72 10.65
N GLY A 157 10.55 -22.94 11.83
CA GLY A 157 11.21 -23.54 12.99
C GLY A 157 10.66 -23.00 14.30
N SER A 158 10.66 -23.86 15.32
CA SER A 158 10.15 -23.61 16.66
C SER A 158 11.30 -23.32 17.63
N ASN A 159 12.06 -22.28 17.35
CA ASN A 159 13.19 -21.83 18.16
C ASN A 159 13.29 -20.29 18.21
N THR A 160 14.04 -19.78 19.19
CA THR A 160 14.19 -18.34 19.42
C THR A 160 14.73 -17.58 18.22
N MET A 161 15.63 -18.19 17.43
CA MET A 161 16.19 -17.57 16.23
C MET A 161 15.13 -17.43 15.12
N ALA A 162 14.33 -18.47 14.87
CA ALA A 162 13.22 -18.40 13.90
C ALA A 162 12.16 -17.39 14.36
N TRP A 163 11.77 -17.44 15.63
CA TRP A 163 10.77 -16.52 16.19
C TRP A 163 11.19 -15.06 16.07
N SER A 164 12.44 -14.71 16.39
CA SER A 164 12.93 -13.34 16.28
C SER A 164 12.89 -12.80 14.83
N LYS A 165 13.18 -13.64 13.82
CA LYS A 165 13.09 -13.28 12.41
C LYS A 165 11.65 -13.21 11.90
N ASN A 166 10.73 -13.93 12.52
CA ASN A 166 9.32 -13.94 12.15
C ASN A 166 8.56 -12.73 12.73
N ARG A 167 8.95 -12.21 13.89
CA ARG A 167 8.40 -10.99 14.47
C ARG A 167 8.91 -9.77 13.71
N ARG A 168 8.24 -9.39 12.64
CA ARG A 168 8.70 -8.33 11.75
C ARG A 168 7.55 -7.54 11.10
N ALA A 169 7.87 -6.36 10.62
CA ALA A 169 7.10 -5.69 9.56
C ALA A 169 7.99 -5.51 8.33
N VAL A 170 7.44 -5.68 7.14
CA VAL A 170 8.15 -5.59 5.87
C VAL A 170 7.50 -4.53 5.00
N THR A 171 8.30 -3.59 4.49
CA THR A 171 7.86 -2.60 3.52
C THR A 171 8.15 -3.11 2.12
N ILE A 172 7.14 -3.25 1.28
CA ILE A 172 7.24 -3.68 -0.11
C ILE A 172 6.63 -2.66 -1.05
N ILE A 173 7.13 -2.58 -2.28
CA ILE A 173 6.56 -1.70 -3.32
C ILE A 173 5.36 -2.40 -3.95
N ASP A 174 4.19 -1.69 -3.97
CA ASP A 174 2.91 -2.19 -4.52
C ASP A 174 2.90 -2.21 -6.05
#